data_2980774ea247953f30366b4f8f125719
#
_entry.id   2980774ea247953f30366b4f8f125719
#
_cell.length_a   1.000
_cell.length_b   1.000
_cell.length_c   1.000
_cell.angle_alpha   90.00
_cell.angle_beta   90.00
_cell.angle_gamma   90.00
#
_symmetry.space_group_name_H-M   'P 1'
#
loop_
_entity.id
_entity.type
_entity.pdbx_description
1 polymer ?
#
loop_
_entity_poly.entity_id
_entity_poly.type
_entity_poly.pdbx_seq_one_letter_code
_entity_poly.pdbx_strand_id
1 'polypeptide(L)'
;MTAMIDTAEHPDIIGRTLVEGRAEFYGAKRVELDRSAGQVARILGGFHVEPGRYVLTVSLTQEVIQFAPFEQACTLLGLIGANADASPFDAARVESLVRQFDCAIVCGVDKAVLDGLQSIGHDAARIFAGRIVWARPDAFDAVAGMPDVTARRCAEIGPVLGLECRAADGMHIDGREWEASAPEGTIVLSSRMARIEPVEAFDTRLRGRVETSPCSCGSPDPRIHLD
;
A
#
# COMPACT_ATOMS: atom_id res chain seq x y z
N MET A 1 -37.66 19.37 -14.65
CA MET A 1 -37.07 18.19 -15.33
C MET A 1 -35.64 18.12 -14.85
N THR A 2 -35.37 17.36 -13.76
CA THR A 2 -34.06 17.22 -13.16
C THR A 2 -33.32 16.24 -14.06
N ALA A 3 -32.24 16.71 -14.74
CA ALA A 3 -31.39 15.83 -15.49
C ALA A 3 -30.82 14.78 -14.51
N MET A 4 -31.12 13.51 -14.74
CA MET A 4 -30.44 12.42 -14.06
C MET A 4 -28.96 12.51 -14.50
N ILE A 5 -28.11 12.84 -13.55
CA ILE A 5 -26.65 12.77 -13.77
C ILE A 5 -26.36 11.30 -14.04
N ASP A 6 -25.84 10.99 -15.21
CA ASP A 6 -25.39 9.65 -15.53
C ASP A 6 -24.14 9.34 -14.68
N THR A 7 -24.37 8.68 -13.55
CA THR A 7 -23.30 8.32 -12.60
C THR A 7 -22.33 7.26 -13.16
N ALA A 8 -22.62 6.71 -14.36
CA ALA A 8 -21.74 5.75 -15.01
C ALA A 8 -20.47 6.38 -15.60
N GLU A 9 -20.50 7.69 -15.88
CA GLU A 9 -19.39 8.40 -16.55
C GLU A 9 -18.41 9.12 -15.61
N HIS A 10 -18.67 9.12 -14.29
CA HIS A 10 -17.80 9.84 -13.35
C HIS A 10 -17.13 8.87 -12.37
N PRO A 11 -15.87 9.13 -11.94
CA PRO A 11 -15.24 8.36 -10.88
C PRO A 11 -16.00 8.51 -9.55
N ASP A 12 -15.99 7.46 -8.73
CA ASP A 12 -16.53 7.51 -7.37
C ASP A 12 -15.52 8.11 -6.39
N ILE A 13 -14.22 7.95 -6.72
CA ILE A 13 -13.10 8.34 -5.88
C ILE A 13 -12.01 8.92 -6.77
N ILE A 14 -11.36 9.96 -6.29
CA ILE A 14 -10.16 10.55 -6.91
C ILE A 14 -9.01 10.42 -5.91
N GLY A 15 -7.94 9.81 -6.36
CA GLY A 15 -6.69 9.74 -5.62
C GLY A 15 -5.55 10.42 -6.35
N ARG A 16 -4.40 10.45 -5.71
CA ARG A 16 -3.19 11.09 -6.21
C ARG A 16 -1.99 10.19 -6.03
N THR A 17 -1.06 10.24 -6.97
CA THR A 17 0.33 9.81 -6.78
C THR A 17 1.28 10.97 -7.04
N LEU A 18 2.52 10.85 -6.57
CA LEU A 18 3.58 11.82 -6.88
C LEU A 18 4.53 11.22 -7.91
N VAL A 19 4.70 11.91 -9.01
CA VAL A 19 5.68 11.58 -10.05
C VAL A 19 6.68 12.74 -10.13
N GLU A 20 7.92 12.51 -9.73
CA GLU A 20 8.96 13.54 -9.65
C GLU A 20 8.50 14.81 -8.88
N GLY A 21 7.73 14.60 -7.79
CA GLY A 21 7.20 15.68 -6.96
C GLY A 21 5.98 16.41 -7.55
N ARG A 22 5.48 16.00 -8.71
CA ARG A 22 4.24 16.50 -9.31
C ARG A 22 3.08 15.58 -8.98
N ALA A 23 1.93 16.17 -8.67
CA ALA A 23 0.71 15.42 -8.41
C ALA A 23 0.09 14.96 -9.73
N GLU A 24 -0.08 13.65 -9.87
CA GLU A 24 -0.88 13.01 -10.89
C GLU A 24 -2.16 12.46 -10.25
N PHE A 25 -3.31 12.80 -10.81
CA PHE A 25 -4.61 12.42 -10.24
C PHE A 25 -5.22 11.29 -11.05
N TYR A 26 -5.87 10.35 -10.35
CA TYR A 26 -6.55 9.21 -10.94
C TYR A 26 -7.95 9.10 -10.38
N GLY A 27 -8.92 8.93 -11.28
CA GLY A 27 -10.27 8.55 -10.93
C GLY A 27 -10.42 7.03 -10.88
N ALA A 28 -11.21 6.52 -9.93
CA ALA A 28 -11.55 5.12 -9.86
C ALA A 28 -13.02 4.91 -9.49
N LYS A 29 -13.59 3.82 -9.96
CA LYS A 29 -14.84 3.29 -9.44
C LYS A 29 -14.54 2.40 -8.22
N ARG A 30 -15.46 2.38 -7.25
CA ARG A 30 -15.32 1.52 -6.08
C ARG A 30 -15.11 0.05 -6.46
N VAL A 31 -15.82 -0.44 -7.47
CA VAL A 31 -15.68 -1.82 -7.97
C VAL A 31 -14.26 -2.13 -8.47
N GLU A 32 -13.52 -1.15 -8.97
CA GLU A 32 -12.13 -1.34 -9.41
C GLU A 32 -11.20 -1.56 -8.22
N LEU A 33 -11.44 -0.84 -7.11
CA LEU A 33 -10.69 -1.00 -5.87
C LEU A 33 -11.03 -2.34 -5.19
N ASP A 34 -12.31 -2.71 -5.17
CA ASP A 34 -12.79 -3.98 -4.61
C ASP A 34 -12.18 -5.19 -5.33
N ARG A 35 -12.00 -5.12 -6.66
CA ARG A 35 -11.33 -6.19 -7.43
C ARG A 35 -9.89 -6.42 -6.96
N SER A 36 -9.13 -5.35 -6.72
CA SER A 36 -7.74 -5.43 -6.26
C SER A 36 -7.61 -5.92 -4.81
N ALA A 37 -8.65 -5.76 -3.98
CA ALA A 37 -8.63 -6.19 -2.59
C ALA A 37 -8.41 -7.71 -2.42
N GLY A 38 -8.85 -8.52 -3.37
CA GLY A 38 -8.65 -9.98 -3.34
C GLY A 38 -7.17 -10.38 -3.42
N GLN A 39 -6.36 -9.68 -4.19
CA GLN A 39 -4.91 -9.92 -4.27
C GLN A 39 -4.24 -9.52 -2.96
N VAL A 40 -4.57 -8.36 -2.41
CA VAL A 40 -4.05 -7.91 -1.12
C VAL A 40 -4.43 -8.87 0.00
N ALA A 41 -5.67 -9.39 0.01
CA ALA A 41 -6.11 -10.38 0.99
C ALA A 41 -5.28 -11.68 0.93
N ARG A 42 -4.86 -12.11 -0.26
CA ARG A 42 -3.94 -13.27 -0.39
C ARG A 42 -2.57 -12.99 0.23
N ILE A 43 -2.03 -11.77 0.05
CA ILE A 43 -0.76 -11.37 0.67
C ILE A 43 -0.89 -11.36 2.18
N LEU A 44 -1.90 -10.69 2.72
CA LEU A 44 -2.14 -10.58 4.17
C LEU A 44 -2.42 -11.95 4.81
N GLY A 45 -3.21 -12.81 4.15
CA GLY A 45 -3.51 -14.16 4.62
C GLY A 45 -2.27 -15.03 4.81
N GLY A 46 -1.20 -14.77 4.05
CA GLY A 46 0.09 -15.46 4.19
C GLY A 46 0.80 -15.20 5.52
N PHE A 47 0.40 -14.18 6.27
CA PHE A 47 0.96 -13.87 7.59
C PHE A 47 0.16 -14.47 8.76
N HIS A 48 -0.97 -15.12 8.48
CA HIS A 48 -1.79 -15.83 9.46
C HIS A 48 -2.21 -14.98 10.67
N VAL A 49 -2.54 -13.71 10.43
CA VAL A 49 -3.07 -12.84 11.48
C VAL A 49 -4.52 -13.23 11.76
N GLU A 50 -4.83 -13.48 13.03
CA GLU A 50 -6.15 -13.91 13.46
C GLU A 50 -7.23 -12.83 13.22
N PRO A 51 -8.46 -13.20 12.80
CA PRO A 51 -9.58 -12.27 12.75
C PRO A 51 -9.80 -11.54 14.09
N GLY A 52 -10.27 -10.31 14.03
CA GLY A 52 -10.45 -9.46 15.21
C GLY A 52 -9.21 -8.70 15.66
N ARG A 53 -8.02 -8.99 15.09
CA ARG A 53 -6.81 -8.19 15.36
C ARG A 53 -6.88 -6.85 14.63
N TYR A 54 -6.27 -5.84 15.23
CA TYR A 54 -6.23 -4.50 14.67
C TYR A 54 -5.09 -4.34 13.66
N VAL A 55 -5.36 -3.50 12.66
CA VAL A 55 -4.42 -3.10 11.61
C VAL A 55 -4.44 -1.59 11.50
N LEU A 56 -3.28 -0.98 11.50
CA LEU A 56 -3.13 0.47 11.28
C LEU A 56 -2.67 0.72 9.84
N THR A 57 -3.47 1.49 9.10
CA THR A 57 -3.06 2.08 7.82
C THR A 57 -2.50 3.47 8.08
N VAL A 58 -1.31 3.74 7.56
CA VAL A 58 -0.63 5.04 7.63
C VAL A 58 -0.53 5.58 6.21
N SER A 59 -1.42 6.52 5.86
CA SER A 59 -1.52 7.06 4.50
C SER A 59 -2.12 8.46 4.53
N LEU A 60 -1.89 9.22 3.47
CA LEU A 60 -2.57 10.49 3.28
C LEU A 60 -3.94 10.26 2.61
N THR A 61 -4.91 11.13 2.89
CA THR A 61 -6.27 11.02 2.31
C THR A 61 -6.26 10.94 0.78
N GLN A 62 -5.32 11.61 0.13
CA GLN A 62 -5.20 11.59 -1.33
C GLN A 62 -4.60 10.29 -1.89
N GLU A 63 -4.09 9.39 -1.05
CA GLU A 63 -3.56 8.08 -1.43
C GLU A 63 -4.64 6.98 -1.36
N VAL A 64 -5.91 7.40 -1.32
CA VAL A 64 -7.05 6.50 -1.15
C VAL A 64 -7.13 5.40 -2.22
N ILE A 65 -6.73 5.67 -3.47
CA ILE A 65 -6.77 4.66 -4.55
C ILE A 65 -5.78 3.54 -4.26
N GLN A 66 -4.60 3.87 -3.74
CA GLN A 66 -3.57 2.89 -3.39
C GLN A 66 -3.95 2.08 -2.15
N PHE A 67 -4.46 2.72 -1.10
CA PHE A 67 -4.67 2.09 0.20
C PHE A 67 -6.07 1.50 0.40
N ALA A 68 -7.10 1.94 -0.32
CA ALA A 68 -8.45 1.37 -0.18
C ALA A 68 -8.51 -0.15 -0.44
N PRO A 69 -7.80 -0.74 -1.43
CA PRO A 69 -7.73 -2.19 -1.58
C PRO A 69 -7.15 -2.90 -0.36
N PHE A 70 -6.18 -2.30 0.33
CA PHE A 70 -5.60 -2.84 1.56
C PHE A 70 -6.62 -2.83 2.71
N GLU A 71 -7.32 -1.73 2.92
CA GLU A 71 -8.36 -1.60 3.95
C GLU A 71 -9.53 -2.56 3.70
N GLN A 72 -9.95 -2.69 2.44
CA GLN A 72 -10.97 -3.64 2.04
C GLN A 72 -10.51 -5.09 2.29
N ALA A 73 -9.26 -5.42 1.98
CA ALA A 73 -8.69 -6.74 2.25
C ALA A 73 -8.65 -7.06 3.75
N CYS A 74 -8.34 -6.09 4.61
CA CYS A 74 -8.45 -6.24 6.06
C CYS A 74 -9.87 -6.61 6.46
N THR A 75 -10.88 -5.92 5.91
CA THR A 75 -12.29 -6.22 6.16
C THR A 75 -12.66 -7.64 5.71
N LEU A 76 -12.23 -8.07 4.52
CA LEU A 76 -12.46 -9.43 4.00
C LEU A 76 -11.87 -10.53 4.91
N LEU A 77 -10.78 -10.22 5.60
CA LEU A 77 -10.11 -11.14 6.54
C LEU A 77 -10.63 -11.02 7.98
N GLY A 78 -11.64 -10.19 8.22
CA GLY A 78 -12.17 -9.96 9.57
C GLY A 78 -11.22 -9.19 10.48
N LEU A 79 -10.25 -8.47 9.93
CA LEU A 79 -9.35 -7.58 10.67
C LEU A 79 -10.02 -6.22 10.90
N ILE A 80 -9.62 -5.53 11.97
CA ILE A 80 -10.21 -4.25 12.35
C ILE A 80 -9.25 -3.12 11.95
N GLY A 81 -9.67 -2.29 10.99
CA GLY A 81 -8.85 -1.19 10.48
C GLY A 81 -8.88 0.04 11.40
N ALA A 82 -7.73 0.68 11.53
CA ALA A 82 -7.56 2.03 12.08
C ALA A 82 -6.65 2.83 11.14
N ASN A 83 -6.78 4.15 11.10
CA ASN A 83 -6.04 5.01 10.17
C ASN A 83 -5.35 6.15 10.90
N ALA A 84 -4.16 6.49 10.43
CA ALA A 84 -3.42 7.69 10.80
C ALA A 84 -2.80 8.31 9.54
N ASP A 85 -2.53 9.61 9.57
CA ASP A 85 -1.89 10.27 8.45
C ASP A 85 -0.39 9.95 8.37
N ALA A 86 0.12 9.74 7.16
CA ALA A 86 1.54 9.64 6.86
C ALA A 86 2.20 11.03 6.99
N SER A 87 2.34 11.48 8.22
CA SER A 87 2.76 12.83 8.55
C SER A 87 3.49 12.87 9.90
N PRO A 88 4.53 13.69 10.07
CA PRO A 88 5.19 13.85 11.37
C PRO A 88 4.26 14.46 12.42
N PHE A 89 3.22 15.16 12.00
CA PHE A 89 2.23 15.79 12.90
C PHE A 89 1.26 14.76 13.50
N ASP A 90 1.06 13.61 12.83
CA ASP A 90 0.17 12.54 13.31
C ASP A 90 0.90 11.37 13.99
N ALA A 91 2.22 11.51 14.20
CA ALA A 91 3.05 10.48 14.81
C ALA A 91 2.58 10.06 16.22
N ALA A 92 2.08 11.02 17.03
CA ALA A 92 1.50 10.71 18.33
C ALA A 92 0.25 9.83 18.23
N ARG A 93 -0.55 10.00 17.17
CA ARG A 93 -1.71 9.15 16.89
C ARG A 93 -1.28 7.76 16.47
N VAL A 94 -0.23 7.64 15.63
CA VAL A 94 0.35 6.33 15.25
C VAL A 94 0.76 5.56 16.52
N GLU A 95 1.54 6.18 17.42
CA GLU A 95 1.93 5.56 18.70
C GLU A 95 0.72 5.14 19.51
N SER A 96 -0.21 6.06 19.71
CA SER A 96 -1.40 5.84 20.53
C SER A 96 -2.25 4.68 20.00
N LEU A 97 -2.52 4.63 18.69
CA LEU A 97 -3.32 3.57 18.08
C LEU A 97 -2.62 2.21 18.17
N VAL A 98 -1.31 2.17 17.85
CA VAL A 98 -0.54 0.91 17.93
C VAL A 98 -0.53 0.36 19.35
N ARG A 99 -0.34 1.21 20.35
CA ARG A 99 -0.30 0.82 21.76
C ARG A 99 -1.67 0.45 22.32
N GLN A 100 -2.72 1.24 22.04
CA GLN A 100 -4.06 1.04 22.60
C GLN A 100 -4.76 -0.18 22.02
N PHE A 101 -4.61 -0.41 20.72
CA PHE A 101 -5.28 -1.50 20.03
C PHE A 101 -4.40 -2.73 19.79
N ASP A 102 -3.15 -2.69 20.26
CA ASP A 102 -2.18 -3.77 20.01
C ASP A 102 -2.20 -4.23 18.54
N CYS A 103 -2.02 -3.27 17.62
CA CYS A 103 -2.09 -3.52 16.19
C CYS A 103 -1.12 -4.62 15.78
N ALA A 104 -1.60 -5.67 15.12
CA ALA A 104 -0.75 -6.75 14.61
C ALA A 104 0.02 -6.32 13.35
N ILE A 105 -0.56 -5.42 12.59
CA ILE A 105 -0.03 -4.91 11.32
C ILE A 105 -0.02 -3.38 11.35
N VAL A 106 1.05 -2.79 10.81
CA VAL A 106 1.12 -1.35 10.48
C VAL A 106 1.58 -1.25 9.02
N CYS A 107 0.79 -0.61 8.17
CA CYS A 107 1.07 -0.51 6.73
C CYS A 107 1.22 0.95 6.31
N GLY A 108 2.29 1.26 5.56
CA GLY A 108 2.53 2.57 4.96
C GLY A 108 3.46 3.48 5.77
N VAL A 109 4.20 2.93 6.74
CA VAL A 109 5.17 3.70 7.53
C VAL A 109 6.23 4.32 6.62
N ASP A 110 6.35 5.65 6.67
CA ASP A 110 7.33 6.45 5.95
C ASP A 110 8.35 7.09 6.91
N LYS A 111 9.35 7.75 6.33
CA LYS A 111 10.36 8.48 7.10
C LYS A 111 9.76 9.62 7.92
N ALA A 112 8.72 10.30 7.42
CA ALA A 112 8.10 11.41 8.11
C ALA A 112 7.47 10.99 9.45
N VAL A 113 6.82 9.81 9.47
CA VAL A 113 6.29 9.21 10.70
C VAL A 113 7.40 8.83 11.67
N LEU A 114 8.50 8.22 11.19
CA LEU A 114 9.64 7.88 12.05
C LEU A 114 10.28 9.10 12.68
N ASP A 115 10.52 10.15 11.88
CA ASP A 115 11.06 11.44 12.36
C ASP A 115 10.09 12.09 13.35
N GLY A 116 8.79 12.01 13.09
CA GLY A 116 7.75 12.51 13.99
C GLY A 116 7.77 11.80 15.34
N LEU A 117 7.82 10.47 15.37
CA LEU A 117 7.93 9.67 16.61
C LEU A 117 9.18 10.06 17.40
N GLN A 118 10.33 10.17 16.74
CA GLN A 118 11.57 10.58 17.36
C GLN A 118 11.48 12.00 17.95
N SER A 119 10.85 12.94 17.24
CA SER A 119 10.72 14.33 17.65
C SER A 119 9.92 14.52 18.94
N ILE A 120 8.95 13.60 19.20
CA ILE A 120 8.13 13.60 20.42
C ILE A 120 8.68 12.65 21.49
N GLY A 121 9.90 12.12 21.31
CA GLY A 121 10.61 11.31 22.29
C GLY A 121 10.18 9.84 22.33
N HIS A 122 9.50 9.34 21.31
CA HIS A 122 9.12 7.93 21.18
C HIS A 122 10.15 7.11 20.42
N ASP A 123 10.41 5.90 20.92
CA ASP A 123 11.27 4.91 20.27
C ASP A 123 10.41 4.04 19.33
N ALA A 124 10.55 4.24 18.02
CA ALA A 124 9.84 3.49 17.00
C ALA A 124 10.09 1.97 17.11
N ALA A 125 11.29 1.54 17.52
CA ALA A 125 11.60 0.11 17.67
C ALA A 125 10.75 -0.52 18.79
N ARG A 126 10.49 0.20 19.87
CA ARG A 126 9.58 -0.27 20.93
C ARG A 126 8.12 -0.28 20.50
N ILE A 127 7.70 0.73 19.74
CA ILE A 127 6.32 0.83 19.25
C ILE A 127 6.01 -0.32 18.30
N PHE A 128 6.94 -0.65 17.39
CA PHE A 128 6.71 -1.66 16.36
C PHE A 128 7.18 -3.08 16.74
N ALA A 129 7.75 -3.29 17.91
CA ALA A 129 8.19 -4.62 18.38
C ALA A 129 7.04 -5.65 18.33
N GLY A 130 7.32 -6.84 17.80
CA GLY A 130 6.36 -7.94 17.65
C GLY A 130 5.32 -7.77 16.54
N ARG A 131 5.47 -6.76 15.66
CA ARG A 131 4.50 -6.41 14.61
C ARG A 131 5.03 -6.66 13.21
N ILE A 132 4.10 -6.81 12.28
CA ILE A 132 4.38 -6.80 10.85
C ILE A 132 4.27 -5.34 10.39
N VAL A 133 5.35 -4.80 9.84
CA VAL A 133 5.40 -3.41 9.40
C VAL A 133 5.73 -3.34 7.91
N TRP A 134 4.78 -2.87 7.11
CA TRP A 134 5.04 -2.47 5.74
C TRP A 134 5.56 -1.03 5.74
N ALA A 135 6.83 -0.88 5.40
CA ALA A 135 7.51 0.42 5.32
C ALA A 135 7.69 0.85 3.86
N ARG A 136 7.55 2.14 3.62
CA ARG A 136 7.85 2.77 2.35
C ARG A 136 9.37 2.78 2.10
N PRO A 137 9.84 2.98 0.85
CA PRO A 137 11.26 2.87 0.51
C PRO A 137 12.18 3.75 1.37
N ASP A 138 11.72 4.95 1.72
CA ASP A 138 12.47 5.93 2.52
C ASP A 138 12.59 5.57 4.01
N ALA A 139 11.78 4.63 4.51
CA ALA A 139 11.77 4.17 5.89
C ALA A 139 12.23 2.70 6.04
N PHE A 140 12.28 1.94 4.95
CA PHE A 140 12.43 0.48 5.02
C PHE A 140 13.69 0.03 5.77
N ASP A 141 14.84 0.61 5.45
CA ASP A 141 16.11 0.19 6.08
C ASP A 141 16.11 0.46 7.59
N ALA A 142 15.53 1.58 8.01
CA ALA A 142 15.38 1.91 9.43
C ALA A 142 14.46 0.90 10.13
N VAL A 143 13.32 0.56 9.54
CA VAL A 143 12.36 -0.41 10.11
C VAL A 143 12.95 -1.83 10.09
N ALA A 144 13.65 -2.22 9.03
CA ALA A 144 14.29 -3.54 8.93
C ALA A 144 15.44 -3.74 9.94
N GLY A 145 16.07 -2.65 10.37
CA GLY A 145 17.07 -2.66 11.43
C GLY A 145 16.51 -2.72 12.86
N MET A 146 15.19 -2.62 13.05
CA MET A 146 14.57 -2.68 14.37
C MET A 146 14.48 -4.13 14.88
N PRO A 147 14.79 -4.38 16.17
CA PRO A 147 14.63 -5.71 16.76
C PRO A 147 13.15 -6.10 16.83
N ASP A 148 12.87 -7.38 16.69
CA ASP A 148 11.53 -7.97 16.85
C ASP A 148 10.45 -7.41 15.90
N VAL A 149 10.84 -6.77 14.80
CA VAL A 149 9.92 -6.27 13.76
C VAL A 149 9.98 -7.18 12.53
N THR A 150 8.81 -7.59 12.04
CA THR A 150 8.72 -8.25 10.73
C THR A 150 8.56 -7.18 9.64
N ALA A 151 9.69 -6.62 9.20
CA ALA A 151 9.68 -5.58 8.17
C ALA A 151 9.34 -6.13 6.78
N ARG A 152 8.53 -5.40 6.03
CA ARG A 152 8.15 -5.65 4.63
C ARG A 152 8.12 -4.34 3.86
N ARG A 153 8.40 -4.42 2.56
CA ARG A 153 8.32 -3.25 1.69
C ARG A 153 6.91 -3.00 1.22
N CYS A 154 6.50 -1.75 1.18
CA CYS A 154 5.39 -1.29 0.38
C CYS A 154 5.80 -0.02 -0.39
N ALA A 155 5.19 0.19 -1.54
CA ALA A 155 5.39 1.40 -2.31
C ALA A 155 4.15 1.75 -3.13
N GLU A 156 3.91 3.04 -3.28
CA GLU A 156 2.98 3.54 -4.29
C GLU A 156 3.67 3.49 -5.65
N ILE A 157 3.09 2.70 -6.54
CA ILE A 157 3.58 2.52 -7.91
C ILE A 157 2.51 3.08 -8.82
N GLY A 158 2.52 4.40 -9.01
CA GLY A 158 1.41 5.10 -9.64
C GLY A 158 0.10 4.89 -8.86
N PRO A 159 -0.99 4.45 -9.52
CA PRO A 159 -2.28 4.22 -8.87
C PRO A 159 -2.35 2.91 -8.06
N VAL A 160 -1.24 2.19 -7.89
CA VAL A 160 -1.22 0.86 -7.27
C VAL A 160 -0.37 0.86 -6.01
N LEU A 161 -0.80 0.13 -4.98
CA LEU A 161 0.03 -0.20 -3.84
C LEU A 161 0.73 -1.54 -4.09
N GLY A 162 2.05 -1.52 -4.23
CA GLY A 162 2.88 -2.72 -4.20
C GLY A 162 3.11 -3.18 -2.76
N LEU A 163 2.93 -4.47 -2.48
CA LEU A 163 3.09 -5.04 -1.15
C LEU A 163 3.98 -6.29 -1.18
N GLU A 164 4.99 -6.29 -0.37
CA GLU A 164 5.86 -7.45 -0.19
C GLU A 164 5.15 -8.54 0.64
N CYS A 165 5.16 -9.77 0.15
CA CYS A 165 4.58 -10.92 0.85
C CYS A 165 5.54 -11.49 1.92
N ARG A 166 5.15 -12.56 2.58
CA ARG A 166 5.98 -13.23 3.60
C ARG A 166 7.32 -13.74 3.07
N ALA A 167 7.45 -14.00 1.76
CA ALA A 167 8.69 -14.44 1.15
C ALA A 167 9.76 -13.34 1.05
N ALA A 168 9.35 -12.07 1.23
CA ALA A 168 10.24 -10.90 1.16
C ALA A 168 11.07 -10.84 -0.15
N ASP A 169 10.43 -11.14 -1.28
CA ASP A 169 11.06 -11.20 -2.59
C ASP A 169 10.30 -10.32 -3.59
N GLY A 170 10.38 -9.02 -3.36
CA GLY A 170 9.72 -8.00 -4.16
C GLY A 170 8.24 -7.77 -3.80
N MET A 171 7.72 -6.64 -4.25
CA MET A 171 6.37 -6.19 -3.97
C MET A 171 5.42 -6.68 -5.07
N HIS A 172 4.40 -7.44 -4.68
CA HIS A 172 3.35 -7.88 -5.60
C HIS A 172 2.41 -6.74 -5.95
N ILE A 173 1.97 -6.72 -7.20
CA ILE A 173 0.80 -5.97 -7.68
C ILE A 173 -0.19 -6.95 -8.30
N ASP A 174 -1.46 -6.59 -8.40
CA ASP A 174 -2.49 -7.47 -8.98
C ASP A 174 -2.28 -7.65 -10.49
N GLY A 175 -1.72 -8.79 -10.90
CA GLY A 175 -1.44 -9.12 -12.30
C GLY A 175 -2.69 -9.33 -13.17
N ARG A 176 -3.90 -9.41 -12.58
CA ARG A 176 -5.16 -9.43 -13.34
C ARG A 176 -5.61 -8.04 -13.72
N GLU A 177 -5.38 -7.08 -12.84
CA GLU A 177 -5.76 -5.68 -13.02
C GLU A 177 -4.70 -4.89 -13.79
N TRP A 178 -3.41 -5.26 -13.63
CA TRP A 178 -2.29 -4.47 -14.09
C TRP A 178 -1.26 -5.29 -14.85
N GLU A 179 -0.74 -4.70 -15.90
CA GLU A 179 0.49 -5.11 -16.55
C GLU A 179 1.62 -4.20 -16.08
N ALA A 180 2.73 -4.80 -15.67
CA ALA A 180 3.94 -4.06 -15.32
C ALA A 180 5.09 -4.51 -16.22
N SER A 181 5.91 -3.55 -16.63
CA SER A 181 7.17 -3.77 -17.35
C SER A 181 8.24 -2.81 -16.83
N ALA A 182 9.48 -3.03 -17.21
CA ALA A 182 10.58 -2.16 -16.80
C ALA A 182 11.54 -1.89 -17.97
N PRO A 183 11.06 -1.20 -19.04
CA PRO A 183 11.93 -0.81 -20.13
C PRO A 183 13.02 0.13 -19.62
N GLU A 184 14.28 -0.16 -20.00
CA GLU A 184 15.44 0.63 -19.57
C GLU A 184 15.55 0.80 -18.02
N GLY A 185 14.93 -0.12 -17.27
CA GLY A 185 14.93 -0.12 -15.79
C GLY A 185 13.98 0.89 -15.16
N THR A 186 13.02 1.44 -15.90
CA THR A 186 11.95 2.29 -15.35
C THR A 186 10.64 1.52 -15.31
N ILE A 187 9.95 1.51 -14.17
CA ILE A 187 8.69 0.80 -14.02
C ILE A 187 7.58 1.51 -14.79
N VAL A 188 6.92 0.76 -15.67
CA VAL A 188 5.78 1.22 -16.48
C VAL A 188 4.57 0.35 -16.18
N LEU A 189 3.41 0.97 -15.98
CA LEU A 189 2.15 0.30 -15.72
C LEU A 189 1.13 0.53 -16.84
N SER A 190 0.33 -0.50 -17.11
CA SER A 190 -0.87 -0.39 -17.92
C SER A 190 -2.01 -1.16 -17.27
N SER A 191 -3.24 -0.65 -17.39
CA SER A 191 -4.43 -1.38 -16.93
C SER A 191 -4.78 -2.51 -17.89
N ARG A 192 -5.07 -3.70 -17.35
CA ARG A 192 -5.55 -4.87 -18.11
C ARG A 192 -7.07 -4.95 -18.14
N MET A 193 -7.70 -4.52 -17.06
CA MET A 193 -9.14 -4.52 -16.93
C MET A 193 -9.71 -3.13 -17.25
N ALA A 194 -10.98 -3.11 -17.69
CA ALA A 194 -11.69 -1.86 -17.92
C ALA A 194 -11.74 -1.00 -16.65
N ARG A 195 -11.41 0.28 -16.79
CA ARG A 195 -11.40 1.29 -15.75
C ARG A 195 -12.09 2.55 -16.25
N ILE A 196 -12.60 3.34 -15.31
CA ILE A 196 -13.19 4.65 -15.64
C ILE A 196 -12.14 5.59 -16.26
N GLU A 197 -10.91 5.50 -15.78
CA GLU A 197 -9.75 6.17 -16.35
C GLU A 197 -8.69 5.11 -16.70
N PRO A 198 -8.65 4.63 -17.96
CA PRO A 198 -7.65 3.67 -18.39
C PRO A 198 -6.23 4.23 -18.27
N VAL A 199 -5.33 3.41 -17.75
CA VAL A 199 -3.90 3.73 -17.65
C VAL A 199 -3.17 2.99 -18.77
N GLU A 200 -2.49 3.73 -19.64
CA GLU A 200 -1.75 3.16 -20.77
C GLU A 200 -0.29 3.61 -20.71
N ALA A 201 0.62 2.64 -20.59
CA ALA A 201 2.07 2.86 -20.57
C ALA A 201 2.51 4.00 -19.63
N PHE A 202 1.90 4.07 -18.45
CA PHE A 202 2.21 5.08 -17.44
C PHE A 202 3.62 4.90 -16.90
N ASP A 203 4.49 5.86 -17.17
CA ASP A 203 5.86 5.92 -16.66
C ASP A 203 5.83 6.41 -15.20
N THR A 204 6.08 5.51 -14.26
CA THR A 204 6.08 5.82 -12.83
C THR A 204 7.28 6.63 -12.37
N ARG A 205 8.31 6.75 -13.22
CA ARG A 205 9.64 7.29 -12.88
C ARG A 205 10.38 6.53 -11.79
N LEU A 206 9.83 5.44 -11.31
CA LEU A 206 10.52 4.57 -10.34
C LEU A 206 11.50 3.65 -11.06
N ARG A 207 12.72 3.58 -10.55
CA ARG A 207 13.75 2.68 -11.07
C ARG A 207 13.59 1.31 -10.44
N GLY A 208 13.81 0.27 -11.26
CA GLY A 208 13.70 -1.09 -10.76
C GLY A 208 13.50 -2.13 -11.85
N ARG A 209 13.09 -3.32 -11.45
CA ARG A 209 12.80 -4.45 -12.34
C ARG A 209 11.48 -5.10 -12.01
N VAL A 210 10.88 -5.77 -12.99
CA VAL A 210 9.67 -6.57 -12.85
C VAL A 210 10.02 -8.04 -12.98
N GLU A 211 9.61 -8.84 -12.01
CA GLU A 211 9.75 -10.28 -11.98
C GLU A 211 8.39 -10.94 -12.19
N THR A 212 8.26 -11.77 -13.25
CA THR A 212 7.01 -12.43 -13.61
C THR A 212 6.97 -13.92 -13.29
N SER A 213 8.09 -14.49 -12.81
CA SER A 213 8.12 -15.88 -12.34
C SER A 213 7.26 -16.05 -11.09
N PRO A 214 6.64 -17.22 -10.86
CA PRO A 214 5.87 -17.48 -9.65
C PRO A 214 6.70 -17.24 -8.39
N CYS A 215 6.12 -16.52 -7.41
CA CYS A 215 6.76 -16.30 -6.12
C CYS A 215 6.72 -17.56 -5.25
N SER A 216 7.73 -17.74 -4.39
CA SER A 216 7.75 -18.82 -3.39
C SER A 216 6.60 -18.72 -2.36
N CYS A 217 5.88 -17.59 -2.28
CA CYS A 217 4.64 -17.48 -1.51
C CYS A 217 3.46 -18.21 -2.16
N GLY A 218 3.60 -18.67 -3.41
CA GLY A 218 2.55 -19.33 -4.19
C GLY A 218 1.74 -18.38 -5.10
N SER A 219 1.98 -17.07 -5.05
CA SER A 219 1.30 -16.11 -5.94
C SER A 219 1.92 -16.12 -7.34
N PRO A 220 1.12 -16.14 -8.42
CA PRO A 220 1.57 -15.90 -9.78
C PRO A 220 1.67 -14.41 -10.13
N ASP A 221 1.26 -13.52 -9.24
CA ASP A 221 1.24 -12.09 -9.48
C ASP A 221 2.67 -11.54 -9.67
N PRO A 222 2.89 -10.59 -10.59
CA PRO A 222 4.19 -9.98 -10.81
C PRO A 222 4.71 -9.28 -9.56
N ARG A 223 6.03 -9.24 -9.44
CA ARG A 223 6.74 -8.57 -8.34
C ARG A 223 7.60 -7.44 -8.89
N ILE A 224 7.57 -6.34 -8.16
CA ILE A 224 8.37 -5.16 -8.46
C ILE A 224 9.47 -5.03 -7.41
N HIS A 225 10.69 -4.90 -7.89
CA HIS A 225 11.86 -4.61 -7.09
C HIS A 225 12.33 -3.20 -7.45
N LEU A 226 12.27 -2.29 -6.51
CA LEU A 226 12.80 -0.93 -6.65
C LEU A 226 14.30 -0.91 -6.31
N ASP A 227 15.06 -0.05 -7.01
CA ASP A 227 16.51 0.14 -6.82
C ASP A 227 16.80 0.94 -5.54
#